data_61a9d1cd839d0aed9bd9185c952042a2
#
_entry.id   61a9d1cd839d0aed9bd9185c952042a2
#
_cell.length_a   1.000
_cell.length_b   1.000
_cell.length_c   1.000
_cell.angle_alpha   90.00
_cell.angle_beta   90.00
_cell.angle_gamma   90.00
#
_symmetry.space_group_name_H-M   'P 1'
#
loop_
_entity.id
_entity.type
_entity.pdbx_description
1 polymer ?
#
loop_
_entity_poly.entity_id
_entity_poly.type
_entity_poly.pdbx_seq_one_letter_code
_entity_poly.pdbx_strand_id
1 'polypeptide(L)'
;MGSTEKWSEGLLNIGKLHRNSSNYKKEAVNYLSELYGFHMGEVFFKPTLASVQQFRLTKAAALSYFIGGDSNFNEDSGFALLDWEAVRFENIGLRIEENIAIAMGNYFFQKEDKSEVKVEYTFIYKKDDSGKLCIILHDSHFPYKS
;
A
#
# COMPACT_ATOMS: atom_id res chain seq x y z
N MET A 1 3.62 6.38 -16.55
CA MET A 1 3.33 5.37 -15.53
C MET A 1 2.52 5.97 -14.40
N GLY A 2 1.41 5.35 -14.05
CA GLY A 2 0.55 5.82 -12.98
C GLY A 2 1.08 5.50 -11.60
N SER A 3 0.58 6.25 -10.60
CA SER A 3 0.96 6.05 -9.19
C SER A 3 0.55 4.65 -8.67
N THR A 4 -0.56 4.11 -9.17
CA THR A 4 -1.01 2.75 -8.80
C THR A 4 -0.03 1.69 -9.28
N GLU A 5 0.54 1.88 -10.48
CA GLU A 5 1.55 0.95 -11.00
C GLU A 5 2.81 0.95 -10.15
N LYS A 6 3.26 2.12 -9.72
CA LYS A 6 4.42 2.23 -8.83
C LYS A 6 4.15 1.54 -7.49
N TRP A 7 2.93 1.68 -6.98
CA TRP A 7 2.53 1.04 -5.74
C TRP A 7 2.62 -0.49 -5.85
N SER A 8 2.06 -1.05 -6.92
CA SER A 8 2.06 -2.50 -7.10
C SER A 8 3.45 -3.05 -7.41
N GLU A 9 4.20 -2.37 -8.28
CA GLU A 9 5.57 -2.80 -8.60
C GLU A 9 6.47 -2.80 -7.37
N GLY A 10 6.38 -1.76 -6.55
CA GLY A 10 7.16 -1.68 -5.33
C GLY A 10 6.79 -2.76 -4.33
N LEU A 11 5.50 -3.02 -4.18
CA LEU A 11 5.01 -4.08 -3.30
C LEU A 11 5.57 -5.44 -3.72
N LEU A 12 5.47 -5.76 -5.00
CA LEU A 12 5.96 -7.03 -5.54
C LEU A 12 7.48 -7.14 -5.41
N ASN A 13 8.20 -6.04 -5.59
CA ASN A 13 9.64 -6.00 -5.45
C ASN A 13 10.09 -6.31 -4.02
N ILE A 14 9.41 -5.76 -3.03
CA ILE A 14 9.70 -6.05 -1.61
C ILE A 14 9.57 -7.55 -1.35
N GLY A 15 8.48 -8.15 -1.83
CA GLY A 15 8.26 -9.59 -1.67
C GLY A 15 9.33 -10.43 -2.34
N LYS A 16 9.74 -10.03 -3.56
CA LYS A 16 10.79 -10.71 -4.29
C LYS A 16 12.14 -10.64 -3.56
N LEU A 17 12.49 -9.46 -3.05
CA LEU A 17 13.73 -9.30 -2.28
C LEU A 17 13.73 -10.16 -1.03
N HIS A 18 12.59 -10.24 -0.35
CA HIS A 18 12.45 -11.10 0.83
C HIS A 18 12.68 -12.57 0.47
N ARG A 19 12.07 -13.07 -0.61
CA ARG A 19 12.24 -14.46 -1.04
C ARG A 19 13.67 -14.78 -1.43
N ASN A 20 14.41 -13.80 -1.92
CA ASN A 20 15.81 -13.94 -2.32
C ASN A 20 16.79 -13.66 -1.18
N SER A 21 16.29 -13.48 0.04
CA SER A 21 17.09 -13.14 1.23
C SER A 21 17.93 -11.87 1.04
N SER A 22 17.42 -10.94 0.23
CA SER A 22 18.05 -9.65 -0.01
C SER A 22 17.48 -8.60 0.97
N ASN A 23 17.97 -7.35 0.88
CA ASN A 23 17.64 -6.31 1.85
C ASN A 23 16.26 -5.70 1.57
N TYR A 24 15.21 -6.46 1.84
CA TYR A 24 13.84 -6.03 1.64
C TYR A 24 13.40 -4.94 2.63
N LYS A 25 13.99 -4.90 3.82
CA LYS A 25 13.62 -3.91 4.84
C LYS A 25 13.97 -2.49 4.40
N LYS A 26 15.16 -2.32 3.84
CA LYS A 26 15.58 -1.04 3.29
C LYS A 26 14.67 -0.62 2.14
N GLU A 27 14.37 -1.56 1.26
CA GLU A 27 13.48 -1.30 0.12
C GLU A 27 12.07 -0.89 0.59
N ALA A 28 11.55 -1.51 1.65
CA ALA A 28 10.25 -1.15 2.20
C ALA A 28 10.24 0.27 2.75
N VAL A 29 11.31 0.68 3.43
CA VAL A 29 11.45 2.06 3.92
C VAL A 29 11.47 3.03 2.74
N ASN A 30 12.23 2.73 1.70
CA ASN A 30 12.30 3.55 0.49
C ASN A 30 10.93 3.62 -0.21
N TYR A 31 10.23 2.52 -0.28
CA TYR A 31 8.90 2.42 -0.86
C TYR A 31 7.92 3.40 -0.17
N LEU A 32 7.90 3.38 1.15
CA LEU A 32 7.05 4.31 1.91
C LEU A 32 7.49 5.76 1.74
N SER A 33 8.79 6.02 1.76
CA SER A 33 9.31 7.37 1.57
C SER A 33 8.99 7.93 0.19
N GLU A 34 8.98 7.07 -0.83
CA GLU A 34 8.73 7.48 -2.21
C GLU A 34 7.25 7.70 -2.50
N LEU A 35 6.38 6.84 -1.96
CA LEU A 35 4.98 6.81 -2.37
C LEU A 35 4.01 7.45 -1.39
N TYR A 36 4.32 7.43 -0.08
CA TYR A 36 3.43 7.94 0.95
C TYR A 36 3.93 9.28 1.47
N GLY A 37 2.99 10.15 1.78
CA GLY A 37 3.30 11.54 2.14
C GLY A 37 3.58 11.78 3.62
N PHE A 38 4.23 10.85 4.32
CA PHE A 38 4.53 11.02 5.76
C PHE A 38 5.41 12.25 6.04
N HIS A 39 6.20 12.69 5.06
CA HIS A 39 7.01 13.90 5.20
C HIS A 39 6.19 15.19 5.19
N MET A 40 4.93 15.13 4.77
CA MET A 40 4.02 16.27 4.75
C MET A 40 3.09 16.31 5.97
N GLY A 41 3.02 15.24 6.74
CA GLY A 41 2.13 15.14 7.88
C GLY A 41 1.60 13.72 8.03
N GLU A 42 0.50 13.57 8.75
CA GLU A 42 -0.14 12.27 8.90
C GLU A 42 -0.67 11.77 7.57
N VAL A 43 -0.57 10.46 7.38
CA VAL A 43 -1.21 9.77 6.26
C VAL A 43 -2.34 8.92 6.84
N PHE A 44 -3.51 9.04 6.27
CA PHE A 44 -4.67 8.25 6.73
C PHE A 44 -4.64 6.91 6.01
N PHE A 45 -4.01 5.94 6.64
CA PHE A 45 -3.87 4.61 6.08
C PHE A 45 -4.65 3.60 6.91
N LYS A 46 -5.63 2.98 6.26
CA LYS A 46 -6.39 1.86 6.84
C LYS A 46 -6.16 0.64 5.95
N PRO A 47 -5.17 -0.20 6.28
CA PRO A 47 -4.86 -1.37 5.46
C PRO A 47 -5.92 -2.47 5.58
N THR A 48 -5.89 -3.40 4.63
CA THR A 48 -6.88 -4.47 4.52
C THR A 48 -6.86 -5.43 5.71
N LEU A 49 -5.67 -5.86 6.11
CA LEU A 49 -5.52 -6.96 7.08
C LEU A 49 -5.14 -6.48 8.47
N ALA A 50 -5.69 -5.37 8.90
CA ALA A 50 -5.47 -4.84 10.25
C ALA A 50 -6.81 -4.71 10.96
N SER A 51 -6.95 -5.34 12.12
CA SER A 51 -8.20 -5.34 12.88
C SER A 51 -8.04 -4.83 14.31
N VAL A 52 -6.90 -5.02 14.93
CA VAL A 52 -6.64 -4.54 16.30
C VAL A 52 -6.20 -3.07 16.25
N GLN A 53 -5.19 -2.75 15.47
CA GLN A 53 -4.79 -1.38 15.20
C GLN A 53 -5.06 -1.12 13.72
N GLN A 54 -6.28 -0.73 13.43
CA GLN A 54 -6.78 -0.59 12.07
C GLN A 54 -6.16 0.57 11.32
N PHE A 55 -5.90 1.68 12.00
CA PHE A 55 -5.48 2.93 11.38
C PHE A 55 -4.00 3.16 11.63
N ARG A 56 -3.25 3.26 10.54
CA ARG A 56 -1.79 3.35 10.58
C ARG A 56 -1.37 4.73 10.10
N LEU A 57 -1.29 5.67 11.06
CA LEU A 57 -1.11 7.09 10.74
C LEU A 57 0.36 7.54 10.77
N THR A 58 1.27 6.66 11.11
CA THR A 58 2.71 6.95 11.13
C THR A 58 3.46 6.03 10.19
N LYS A 59 4.64 6.48 9.77
CA LYS A 59 5.48 5.68 8.89
C LYS A 59 5.86 4.34 9.52
N ALA A 60 6.18 4.33 10.80
CA ALA A 60 6.53 3.09 11.51
C ALA A 60 5.36 2.11 11.52
N ALA A 61 4.13 2.60 11.76
CA ALA A 61 2.93 1.76 11.77
C ALA A 61 2.64 1.18 10.38
N ALA A 62 2.82 1.98 9.33
CA ALA A 62 2.65 1.53 7.95
C ALA A 62 3.75 0.52 7.56
N LEU A 63 4.99 0.77 7.94
CA LEU A 63 6.10 -0.14 7.66
C LEU A 63 5.84 -1.51 8.27
N SER A 64 5.40 -1.57 9.51
CA SER A 64 5.06 -2.83 10.18
C SER A 64 4.02 -3.62 9.38
N TYR A 65 3.00 -2.94 8.87
CA TYR A 65 1.99 -3.61 8.06
C TYR A 65 2.59 -4.33 6.86
N PHE A 66 3.50 -3.68 6.15
CA PHE A 66 4.08 -4.23 4.93
C PHE A 66 5.11 -5.31 5.16
N ILE A 67 5.89 -5.25 6.23
CA ILE A 67 6.98 -6.23 6.45
C ILE A 67 6.93 -6.99 7.76
N GLY A 68 6.02 -6.65 8.67
CA GLY A 68 5.89 -7.34 9.96
C GLY A 68 7.09 -7.11 10.88
N GLY A 69 7.13 -7.89 11.95
CA GLY A 69 8.30 -7.95 12.83
C GLY A 69 8.38 -6.87 13.91
N ASP A 70 7.42 -5.97 13.99
CA ASP A 70 7.37 -4.93 15.02
C ASP A 70 6.48 -5.40 16.17
N SER A 71 7.03 -5.52 17.37
CA SER A 71 6.30 -6.01 18.54
C SER A 71 5.16 -5.09 18.98
N ASN A 72 5.14 -3.84 18.51
CA ASN A 72 4.02 -2.93 18.76
C ASN A 72 2.78 -3.27 17.92
N PHE A 73 2.95 -4.12 16.88
CA PHE A 73 1.88 -4.51 15.96
C PHE A 73 1.94 -6.03 15.74
N ASN A 74 1.59 -6.79 16.77
CA ASN A 74 1.72 -8.25 16.74
C ASN A 74 0.83 -8.94 15.72
N GLU A 75 -0.23 -8.28 15.26
CA GLU A 75 -1.10 -8.86 14.24
C GLU A 75 -0.47 -8.87 12.84
N ASP A 76 0.60 -8.09 12.63
CA ASP A 76 1.19 -7.93 11.31
C ASP A 76 2.06 -9.12 10.93
N SER A 77 1.75 -9.74 9.78
CA SER A 77 2.57 -10.81 9.21
C SER A 77 3.43 -10.31 8.04
N GLY A 78 3.25 -9.05 7.64
CA GLY A 78 3.95 -8.47 6.50
C GLY A 78 3.20 -8.69 5.20
N PHE A 79 2.32 -7.75 4.85
CA PHE A 79 1.48 -7.89 3.66
C PHE A 79 2.29 -8.08 2.38
N ALA A 80 3.41 -7.36 2.25
CA ALA A 80 4.29 -7.47 1.08
C ALA A 80 5.02 -8.81 1.01
N LEU A 81 5.05 -9.56 2.10
CA LEU A 81 5.77 -10.83 2.21
C LEU A 81 4.88 -12.06 1.98
N LEU A 82 3.62 -11.86 1.61
CA LEU A 82 2.65 -12.95 1.43
C LEU A 82 2.72 -13.62 0.05
N ASP A 83 3.83 -13.48 -0.64
CA ASP A 83 4.10 -14.14 -1.93
C ASP A 83 3.13 -13.78 -3.05
N TRP A 84 2.77 -12.51 -3.10
CA TRP A 84 1.97 -12.01 -4.23
C TRP A 84 2.78 -12.07 -5.51
N GLU A 85 2.18 -12.58 -6.58
CA GLU A 85 2.83 -12.69 -7.88
C GLU A 85 2.49 -11.53 -8.79
N ALA A 86 1.27 -11.02 -8.69
CA ALA A 86 0.80 -9.91 -9.51
C ALA A 86 -0.28 -9.12 -8.78
N VAL A 87 -0.43 -7.85 -9.15
CA VAL A 87 -1.53 -7.00 -8.67
C VAL A 87 -2.16 -6.35 -9.90
N ARG A 88 -3.47 -6.53 -10.04
CA ARG A 88 -4.24 -5.96 -11.15
C ARG A 88 -5.18 -4.90 -10.61
N PHE A 89 -5.13 -3.71 -11.19
CA PHE A 89 -6.01 -2.60 -10.81
C PHE A 89 -7.23 -2.51 -11.73
N GLU A 90 -8.38 -2.27 -11.14
CA GLU A 90 -9.60 -1.91 -11.83
C GLU A 90 -10.04 -0.56 -11.28
N ASN A 91 -9.49 0.50 -11.87
CA ASN A 91 -9.72 1.86 -11.40
C ASN A 91 -11.07 2.35 -11.94
N ILE A 92 -12.02 2.56 -11.05
CA ILE A 92 -13.39 2.91 -11.41
C ILE A 92 -13.56 4.43 -11.50
N GLY A 93 -12.90 5.18 -10.64
CA GLY A 93 -13.01 6.63 -10.66
C GLY A 93 -11.67 7.29 -10.40
N LEU A 94 -11.41 8.37 -11.15
CA LEU A 94 -10.24 9.21 -10.97
C LEU A 94 -10.66 10.66 -11.12
N ARG A 95 -10.37 11.48 -10.13
CA ARG A 95 -10.64 12.91 -10.18
C ARG A 95 -9.39 13.69 -9.82
N ILE A 96 -9.01 14.63 -10.66
CA ILE A 96 -7.84 15.48 -10.44
C ILE A 96 -8.32 16.90 -10.17
N GLU A 97 -7.88 17.45 -9.03
CA GLU A 97 -8.21 18.80 -8.58
C GLU A 97 -6.92 19.48 -8.14
N GLU A 98 -6.44 20.47 -8.90
CA GLU A 98 -5.21 21.23 -8.57
C GLU A 98 -4.08 20.32 -8.08
N ASN A 99 -3.86 20.30 -6.76
CA ASN A 99 -2.76 19.54 -6.13
C ASN A 99 -3.17 18.17 -5.61
N ILE A 100 -4.43 17.77 -5.83
CA ILE A 100 -4.98 16.53 -5.28
C ILE A 100 -5.50 15.64 -6.41
N ALA A 101 -5.29 14.34 -6.27
CA ALA A 101 -5.91 13.33 -7.13
C ALA A 101 -6.59 12.29 -6.25
N ILE A 102 -7.81 11.92 -6.62
CA ILE A 102 -8.62 10.95 -5.88
C ILE A 102 -8.90 9.77 -6.80
N ALA A 103 -8.60 8.57 -6.34
CA ALA A 103 -8.83 7.35 -7.12
C ALA A 103 -9.56 6.32 -6.27
N MET A 104 -10.49 5.59 -6.89
CA MET A 104 -11.30 4.59 -6.22
C MET A 104 -11.54 3.43 -7.18
N GLY A 105 -11.48 2.21 -6.65
CA GLY A 105 -11.75 1.03 -7.46
C GLY A 105 -11.44 -0.25 -6.73
N ASN A 106 -11.12 -1.27 -7.50
CA ASN A 106 -10.73 -2.58 -6.99
C ASN A 106 -9.28 -2.87 -7.37
N TYR A 107 -8.58 -3.63 -6.53
CA TYR A 107 -7.35 -4.27 -6.95
C TYR A 107 -7.44 -5.77 -6.58
N PHE A 108 -6.77 -6.56 -7.39
CA PHE A 108 -6.80 -8.00 -7.28
C PHE A 108 -5.38 -8.49 -7.06
N PHE A 109 -5.14 -9.10 -5.91
CA PHE A 109 -3.84 -9.64 -5.54
C PHE A 109 -3.79 -11.10 -5.96
N GLN A 110 -2.90 -11.41 -6.91
CA GLN A 110 -2.81 -12.74 -7.48
C GLN A 110 -1.67 -13.54 -6.85
N LYS A 111 -1.96 -14.78 -6.51
CA LYS A 111 -0.98 -15.73 -6.01
C LYS A 111 -0.42 -16.59 -7.15
N GLU A 112 0.61 -17.38 -6.84
CA GLU A 112 1.27 -18.25 -7.81
C GLU A 112 0.30 -19.23 -8.49
N ASP A 113 -0.68 -19.75 -7.76
CA ASP A 113 -1.69 -20.66 -8.29
C ASP A 113 -2.76 -19.95 -9.14
N LYS A 114 -2.57 -18.66 -9.43
CA LYS A 114 -3.47 -17.81 -10.20
C LYS A 114 -4.78 -17.45 -9.50
N SER A 115 -4.98 -17.83 -8.23
CA SER A 115 -6.11 -17.35 -7.45
C SER A 115 -5.94 -15.86 -7.16
N GLU A 116 -7.05 -15.14 -7.09
CA GLU A 116 -7.03 -13.70 -6.83
C GLU A 116 -7.83 -13.36 -5.58
N VAL A 117 -7.32 -12.37 -4.83
CA VAL A 117 -8.04 -11.79 -3.70
C VAL A 117 -8.49 -10.40 -4.12
N LYS A 118 -9.81 -10.19 -4.15
CA LYS A 118 -10.40 -8.90 -4.51
C LYS A 118 -10.48 -7.99 -3.30
N VAL A 119 -10.00 -6.77 -3.45
CA VAL A 119 -9.98 -5.76 -2.39
C VAL A 119 -10.40 -4.42 -2.98
N GLU A 120 -11.15 -3.63 -2.23
CA GLU A 120 -11.55 -2.29 -2.63
C GLU A 120 -10.55 -1.27 -2.09
N TYR A 121 -10.29 -0.21 -2.87
CA TYR A 121 -9.37 0.84 -2.44
C TYR A 121 -9.90 2.23 -2.71
N THR A 122 -9.45 3.16 -1.88
CA THR A 122 -9.53 4.59 -2.12
C THR A 122 -8.15 5.19 -1.85
N PHE A 123 -7.63 5.92 -2.82
CA PHE A 123 -6.38 6.67 -2.68
C PHE A 123 -6.66 8.15 -2.83
N ILE A 124 -6.06 8.97 -1.98
CA ILE A 124 -5.94 10.40 -2.21
C ILE A 124 -4.47 10.73 -2.26
N TYR A 125 -4.06 11.37 -3.35
CA TYR A 125 -2.69 11.82 -3.57
C TYR A 125 -2.65 13.34 -3.45
N LYS A 126 -1.56 13.86 -2.93
CA LYS A 126 -1.29 15.29 -2.88
C LYS A 126 0.13 15.57 -3.37
N LYS A 127 0.30 16.63 -4.15
CA LYS A 127 1.63 17.06 -4.56
C LYS A 127 2.39 17.61 -3.36
N ASP A 128 3.64 17.18 -3.21
CA ASP A 128 4.53 17.77 -2.21
C ASP A 128 5.21 19.02 -2.79
N ASP A 129 6.11 19.63 -2.02
CA ASP A 129 6.78 20.88 -2.43
C ASP A 129 7.64 20.69 -3.69
N SER A 130 8.04 19.46 -3.99
CA SER A 130 8.79 19.15 -5.22
C SER A 130 7.88 18.86 -6.42
N GLY A 131 6.57 18.86 -6.21
CA GLY A 131 5.59 18.55 -7.27
C GLY A 131 5.31 17.07 -7.42
N LYS A 132 5.82 16.22 -6.53
CA LYS A 132 5.60 14.77 -6.58
C LYS A 132 4.28 14.42 -5.90
N LEU A 133 3.47 13.57 -6.55
CA LEU A 133 2.23 13.06 -5.97
C LEU A 133 2.55 12.01 -4.92
N CYS A 134 2.06 12.24 -3.71
CA CYS A 134 2.26 11.33 -2.58
C CYS A 134 0.91 10.94 -1.97
N ILE A 135 0.79 9.71 -1.54
CA ILE A 135 -0.44 9.20 -0.92
C ILE A 135 -0.62 9.85 0.45
N ILE A 136 -1.77 10.48 0.67
CA ILE A 136 -2.15 11.04 1.98
C ILE A 136 -3.34 10.33 2.59
N LEU A 137 -4.08 9.55 1.79
CA LEU A 137 -5.13 8.66 2.28
C LEU A 137 -5.11 7.38 1.46
N HIS A 138 -5.13 6.25 2.14
CA HIS A 138 -5.23 4.94 1.52
C HIS A 138 -6.12 4.06 2.38
N ASP A 139 -7.35 3.87 1.94
CA ASP A 139 -8.30 2.97 2.58
C ASP A 139 -8.43 1.71 1.73
N SER A 140 -8.30 0.56 2.38
CA SER A 140 -8.29 -0.74 1.72
C SER A 140 -9.11 -1.71 2.54
N HIS A 141 -10.07 -2.37 1.92
CA HIS A 141 -10.96 -3.28 2.63
C HIS A 141 -11.58 -4.31 1.68
N PHE A 142 -12.03 -5.42 2.25
CA PHE A 142 -12.71 -6.44 1.48
C PHE A 142 -14.12 -5.97 1.08
N PRO A 143 -14.63 -6.42 -0.07
CA PRO A 143 -16.02 -6.15 -0.44
C PRO A 143 -16.98 -6.67 0.62
N TYR A 144 -18.10 -5.97 0.76
CA TYR A 144 -19.15 -6.41 1.66
C TYR A 144 -19.64 -7.81 1.27
N LYS A 145 -19.84 -8.66 2.26
CA LYS A 145 -20.42 -10.00 2.07
C LYS A 145 -21.86 -9.96 2.52
N SER A 146 -22.76 -10.27 1.60
CA SER A 146 -24.19 -10.35 1.87
C SER A 146 -24.56 -11.72 2.45
#